data_06b3d240693fe4fb5d2017a190665372
#
_entry.id   06b3d240693fe4fb5d2017a190665372
#
_cell.length_a   1.000
_cell.length_b   1.000
_cell.length_c   1.000
_cell.angle_alpha   90.00
_cell.angle_beta   90.00
_cell.angle_gamma   90.00
#
_symmetry.space_group_name_H-M   'P 1'
#
loop_
_entity.id
_entity.type
_entity.pdbx_description
1 polymer ?
#
loop_
_entity_poly.entity_id
_entity_poly.type
_entity_poly.pdbx_seq_one_letter_code
_entity_poly.pdbx_strand_id
1 'polypeptide(L)'
;MMIDRGLIQSKDETNLLPSWDDNRKNISIGHMLNMQSGLDYVEEYDLGGRSDTLEMLFGQGRFDQAEFASSMKLKTPLPGMKYNYSTGETNIISQIIKTRLEAQGIEYLDFIKSNLIDKIGIKNSIFEFDNSGTFIGGSSIFANARDYARFGYLYLRDGLWDGERIVSKEWIDDTRTPAKNSYQMYSNQFWMPHPAFTRGLPKDTYYAAGFGGQYILIIPSKDMIVVRLGETYMEDDKVIENISEIISYFDNRI
;
A
#
# COMPACT_ATOMS: atom_id res chain seq x y z
N MET A 1 -0.75 11.31 8.58
CA MET A 1 -2.09 11.70 9.12
C MET A 1 -2.38 11.08 10.49
N MET A 2 -2.45 9.75 10.65
CA MET A 2 -2.71 9.12 11.96
C MET A 2 -1.62 9.45 12.99
N ILE A 3 -0.36 9.40 12.58
CA ILE A 3 0.80 9.76 13.41
C ILE A 3 0.77 11.26 13.74
N ASP A 4 0.55 12.12 12.77
CA ASP A 4 0.53 13.58 12.95
C ASP A 4 -0.57 14.03 13.93
N ARG A 5 -1.60 13.21 14.10
CA ARG A 5 -2.72 13.44 15.04
C ARG A 5 -2.56 12.72 16.38
N GLY A 6 -1.47 11.98 16.56
CA GLY A 6 -1.22 11.21 17.79
C GLY A 6 -2.15 10.02 17.99
N LEU A 7 -2.86 9.57 16.93
CA LEU A 7 -3.72 8.38 16.96
C LEU A 7 -2.91 7.08 16.81
N ILE A 8 -1.76 7.18 16.20
CA ILE A 8 -0.68 6.18 16.17
C ILE A 8 0.58 6.93 16.62
N GLN A 9 1.35 6.35 17.54
CA GLN A 9 2.52 7.02 18.12
C GLN A 9 3.65 7.21 17.10
N SER A 10 3.97 6.14 16.37
CA SER A 10 4.99 6.12 15.33
C SER A 10 4.86 4.84 14.47
N LYS A 11 5.70 4.70 13.46
CA LYS A 11 5.81 3.43 12.71
C LYS A 11 6.38 2.29 13.58
N ASP A 12 7.10 2.62 14.64
CA ASP A 12 7.69 1.62 15.55
C ASP A 12 6.72 1.17 16.63
N GLU A 13 5.49 1.70 16.68
CA GLU A 13 4.47 1.29 17.63
C GLU A 13 4.19 -0.21 17.51
N THR A 14 4.25 -0.92 18.63
CA THR A 14 4.01 -2.36 18.78
C THR A 14 2.83 -2.62 19.73
N ASN A 15 2.55 -3.87 20.06
CA ASN A 15 1.37 -4.26 20.87
C ASN A 15 0.05 -3.75 20.25
N LEU A 16 -0.06 -3.93 18.93
CA LEU A 16 -1.10 -3.31 18.11
C LEU A 16 -2.47 -3.98 18.26
N LEU A 17 -2.48 -5.30 18.49
CA LEU A 17 -3.70 -6.09 18.61
C LEU A 17 -3.73 -6.84 19.93
N PRO A 18 -4.85 -6.77 20.70
CA PRO A 18 -4.98 -7.52 21.94
C PRO A 18 -4.87 -9.04 21.80
N SER A 19 -5.21 -9.58 20.61
CA SER A 19 -5.10 -11.02 20.29
C SER A 19 -3.67 -11.50 20.08
N TRP A 20 -2.68 -10.59 19.98
CA TRP A 20 -1.28 -10.92 19.85
C TRP A 20 -0.60 -11.00 21.20
N ASP A 21 -0.84 -12.08 21.92
CA ASP A 21 -0.27 -12.35 23.26
C ASP A 21 1.09 -13.09 23.21
N ASP A 22 1.53 -13.48 22.01
CA ASP A 22 2.81 -14.12 21.72
C ASP A 22 3.83 -13.14 21.09
N ASN A 23 4.84 -13.68 20.39
CA ASN A 23 5.86 -12.85 19.74
C ASN A 23 5.33 -11.90 18.66
N ARG A 24 4.09 -12.09 18.16
CA ARG A 24 3.44 -11.16 17.23
C ARG A 24 3.22 -9.79 17.85
N LYS A 25 3.18 -9.67 19.18
CA LYS A 25 3.13 -8.36 19.86
C LYS A 25 4.28 -7.43 19.51
N ASN A 26 5.40 -7.97 19.00
CA ASN A 26 6.55 -7.19 18.54
C ASN A 26 6.44 -6.72 17.08
N ILE A 27 5.37 -7.09 16.37
CA ILE A 27 5.09 -6.55 15.05
C ILE A 27 4.72 -5.08 15.21
N SER A 28 5.41 -4.21 14.44
CA SER A 28 5.11 -2.78 14.41
C SER A 28 4.32 -2.41 13.15
N ILE A 29 3.76 -1.21 13.15
CA ILE A 29 3.16 -0.60 11.95
C ILE A 29 4.17 -0.59 10.80
N GLY A 30 5.42 -0.20 11.06
CA GLY A 30 6.48 -0.16 10.06
C GLY A 30 6.83 -1.53 9.49
N HIS A 31 6.81 -2.58 10.31
CA HIS A 31 7.00 -3.95 9.80
C HIS A 31 5.93 -4.31 8.77
N MET A 32 4.66 -4.04 9.06
CA MET A 32 3.55 -4.33 8.13
C MET A 32 3.58 -3.43 6.90
N LEU A 33 3.85 -2.13 7.05
CA LEU A 33 4.00 -1.22 5.90
C LEU A 33 5.07 -1.68 4.92
N ASN A 34 6.11 -2.37 5.43
CA ASN A 34 7.25 -2.85 4.66
C ASN A 34 7.17 -4.35 4.30
N MET A 35 6.01 -5.00 4.51
CA MET A 35 5.82 -6.42 4.23
C MET A 35 6.83 -7.31 4.98
N GLN A 36 7.02 -7.03 6.26
CA GLN A 36 8.05 -7.66 7.11
C GLN A 36 7.51 -8.08 8.49
N SER A 37 6.21 -8.29 8.62
CA SER A 37 5.63 -8.78 9.88
C SER A 37 6.18 -10.12 10.31
N GLY A 38 6.56 -10.95 9.34
CA GLY A 38 7.01 -12.33 9.56
C GLY A 38 5.87 -13.33 9.75
N LEU A 39 4.62 -12.93 9.53
CA LEU A 39 3.48 -13.83 9.51
C LEU A 39 3.60 -14.88 8.39
N ASP A 40 3.11 -16.09 8.65
CA ASP A 40 3.09 -17.19 7.67
C ASP A 40 1.92 -17.02 6.70
N TYR A 41 2.00 -15.98 5.87
CA TYR A 41 1.01 -15.66 4.86
C TYR A 41 1.55 -16.00 3.46
N VAL A 42 0.73 -16.62 2.63
CA VAL A 42 1.07 -17.02 1.27
C VAL A 42 0.27 -16.17 0.28
N GLU A 43 0.97 -15.26 -0.39
CA GLU A 43 0.43 -14.41 -1.45
C GLU A 43 0.60 -15.12 -2.80
N GLU A 44 -0.34 -16.00 -3.12
CA GLU A 44 -0.36 -16.73 -4.39
C GLU A 44 -1.74 -16.61 -5.01
N TYR A 45 -1.80 -16.67 -6.33
CA TYR A 45 -3.05 -16.59 -7.09
C TYR A 45 -3.35 -17.87 -7.88
N ASP A 46 -2.59 -18.93 -7.61
CA ASP A 46 -2.81 -20.25 -8.21
C ASP A 46 -3.80 -21.06 -7.35
N LEU A 47 -4.81 -21.61 -8.01
CA LEU A 47 -5.82 -22.47 -7.38
C LEU A 47 -5.29 -23.87 -7.03
N GLY A 48 -4.08 -24.24 -7.48
CA GLY A 48 -3.49 -25.56 -7.24
C GLY A 48 -2.76 -25.73 -5.91
N GLY A 49 -2.57 -24.65 -5.14
CA GLY A 49 -1.79 -24.63 -3.91
C GLY A 49 -2.44 -23.86 -2.75
N ARG A 50 -1.70 -23.68 -1.65
CA ARG A 50 -2.10 -22.81 -0.56
C ARG A 50 -2.06 -21.36 -1.04
N SER A 51 -3.17 -20.67 -0.93
CA SER A 51 -3.28 -19.25 -1.14
C SER A 51 -4.09 -18.63 -0.01
N ASP A 52 -3.42 -17.92 0.89
CA ASP A 52 -4.10 -17.22 1.96
C ASP A 52 -4.81 -15.97 1.42
N THR A 53 -4.30 -15.39 0.33
CA THR A 53 -4.96 -14.27 -0.35
C THR A 53 -6.30 -14.67 -0.94
N LEU A 54 -6.38 -15.78 -1.66
CA LEU A 54 -7.65 -16.25 -2.22
C LEU A 54 -8.64 -16.67 -1.13
N GLU A 55 -8.17 -17.32 -0.06
CA GLU A 55 -9.00 -17.67 1.09
C GLU A 55 -9.50 -16.43 1.84
N MET A 56 -8.64 -15.41 2.00
CA MET A 56 -9.00 -14.15 2.62
C MET A 56 -10.03 -13.36 1.78
N LEU A 57 -9.84 -13.29 0.47
CA LEU A 57 -10.70 -12.47 -0.40
C LEU A 57 -12.02 -13.16 -0.74
N PHE A 58 -12.03 -14.48 -0.96
CA PHE A 58 -13.15 -15.20 -1.52
C PHE A 58 -13.65 -16.37 -0.65
N GLY A 59 -12.83 -16.87 0.28
CA GLY A 59 -13.16 -17.94 1.21
C GLY A 59 -13.81 -17.44 2.51
N GLN A 60 -13.52 -18.12 3.61
CA GLN A 60 -14.06 -17.74 4.91
C GLN A 60 -13.46 -16.44 5.46
N GLY A 61 -12.25 -16.11 5.06
CA GLY A 61 -11.59 -14.86 5.46
C GLY A 61 -12.31 -13.58 5.00
N ARG A 62 -13.16 -13.64 3.97
CA ARG A 62 -13.87 -12.47 3.43
C ARG A 62 -14.81 -11.77 4.43
N PHE A 63 -15.20 -12.44 5.49
CA PHE A 63 -16.09 -11.86 6.50
C PHE A 63 -15.36 -10.90 7.45
N ASP A 64 -14.09 -11.17 7.73
CA ASP A 64 -13.18 -10.31 8.49
C ASP A 64 -11.75 -10.59 8.01
N GLN A 65 -11.33 -9.82 7.02
CA GLN A 65 -10.04 -10.04 6.35
C GLN A 65 -8.85 -9.75 7.26
N ALA A 66 -8.99 -8.78 8.12
CA ALA A 66 -7.94 -8.40 9.05
C ALA A 66 -7.79 -9.45 10.17
N GLU A 67 -8.89 -9.97 10.72
CA GLU A 67 -8.84 -11.05 11.71
C GLU A 67 -8.25 -12.32 11.09
N PHE A 68 -8.67 -12.68 9.86
CA PHE A 68 -8.09 -13.81 9.14
C PHE A 68 -6.55 -13.66 9.03
N ALA A 69 -6.06 -12.52 8.53
CA ALA A 69 -4.63 -12.30 8.33
C ALA A 69 -3.87 -12.23 9.68
N SER A 70 -4.44 -11.58 10.69
CA SER A 70 -3.81 -11.43 12.02
C SER A 70 -3.79 -12.73 12.83
N SER A 71 -4.63 -13.70 12.50
CA SER A 71 -4.64 -15.03 13.11
C SER A 71 -3.45 -15.89 12.71
N MET A 72 -2.75 -15.56 11.62
CA MET A 72 -1.58 -16.28 11.15
C MET A 72 -0.47 -16.29 12.20
N LYS A 73 0.26 -17.41 12.25
CA LYS A 73 1.41 -17.56 13.15
C LYS A 73 2.65 -16.90 12.55
N LEU A 74 3.64 -16.60 13.39
CA LEU A 74 4.95 -16.20 12.89
C LEU A 74 5.65 -17.38 12.21
N LYS A 75 6.16 -17.15 11.02
CA LYS A 75 7.06 -18.02 10.27
C LYS A 75 8.52 -17.70 10.57
N THR A 76 8.80 -16.43 10.85
CA THR A 76 10.14 -15.96 11.26
C THR A 76 10.20 -15.76 12.77
N PRO A 77 11.38 -15.96 13.41
CA PRO A 77 11.51 -15.78 14.86
C PRO A 77 11.17 -14.38 15.35
N LEU A 78 11.47 -13.37 14.54
CA LEU A 78 11.23 -11.96 14.84
C LEU A 78 10.70 -11.22 13.61
N PRO A 79 9.84 -10.20 13.79
CA PRO A 79 9.48 -9.25 12.73
C PRO A 79 10.71 -8.51 12.19
N GLY A 80 10.62 -8.00 10.97
CA GLY A 80 11.68 -7.25 10.31
C GLY A 80 12.79 -8.09 9.66
N MET A 81 12.81 -9.41 9.89
CA MET A 81 13.88 -10.28 9.38
C MET A 81 13.78 -10.59 7.90
N LYS A 82 12.57 -10.66 7.36
CA LYS A 82 12.33 -11.13 5.99
C LYS A 82 11.18 -10.35 5.36
N TYR A 83 11.38 -9.94 4.13
CA TYR A 83 10.32 -9.45 3.26
C TYR A 83 9.44 -10.64 2.79
N ASN A 84 8.13 -10.47 2.91
CA ASN A 84 7.13 -11.41 2.43
C ASN A 84 5.87 -10.62 2.05
N TYR A 85 5.70 -10.33 0.76
CA TYR A 85 4.54 -9.55 0.31
C TYR A 85 3.23 -10.18 0.79
N SER A 86 2.34 -9.37 1.31
CA SER A 86 1.09 -9.83 1.91
C SER A 86 0.01 -8.76 1.86
N THR A 87 -1.05 -9.00 1.07
CA THR A 87 -2.29 -8.22 1.10
C THR A 87 -2.90 -8.18 2.51
N GLY A 88 -2.74 -9.26 3.27
CA GLY A 88 -3.23 -9.38 4.64
C GLY A 88 -2.64 -8.33 5.60
N GLU A 89 -1.35 -7.98 5.47
CA GLU A 89 -0.74 -6.96 6.33
C GLU A 89 -1.39 -5.58 6.17
N THR A 90 -1.80 -5.23 4.95
CA THR A 90 -2.51 -3.98 4.70
C THR A 90 -3.91 -3.96 5.34
N ASN A 91 -4.61 -5.10 5.32
CA ASN A 91 -5.92 -5.21 5.96
C ASN A 91 -5.82 -5.15 7.49
N ILE A 92 -4.76 -5.71 8.09
CA ILE A 92 -4.47 -5.55 9.52
C ILE A 92 -4.25 -4.07 9.87
N ILE A 93 -3.48 -3.32 9.05
CA ILE A 93 -3.31 -1.87 9.23
C ILE A 93 -4.66 -1.15 9.15
N SER A 94 -5.52 -1.52 8.20
CA SER A 94 -6.87 -0.93 8.08
C SER A 94 -7.71 -1.13 9.34
N GLN A 95 -7.67 -2.32 9.95
CA GLN A 95 -8.36 -2.61 11.21
C GLN A 95 -7.79 -1.78 12.38
N ILE A 96 -6.45 -1.65 12.46
CA ILE A 96 -5.82 -0.83 13.50
C ILE A 96 -6.26 0.63 13.37
N ILE A 97 -6.25 1.18 12.14
CA ILE A 97 -6.72 2.54 11.88
C ILE A 97 -8.19 2.69 12.31
N LYS A 98 -9.05 1.77 11.90
CA LYS A 98 -10.47 1.76 12.28
C LYS A 98 -10.63 1.78 13.80
N THR A 99 -10.01 0.85 14.50
CA THR A 99 -10.10 0.76 15.97
C THR A 99 -9.64 2.03 16.67
N ARG A 100 -8.57 2.67 16.18
CA ARG A 100 -8.06 3.93 16.76
C ARG A 100 -9.00 5.11 16.51
N LEU A 101 -9.64 5.17 15.36
CA LEU A 101 -10.62 6.21 15.02
C LEU A 101 -11.91 6.04 15.82
N GLU A 102 -12.44 4.81 15.88
CA GLU A 102 -13.66 4.47 16.64
C GLU A 102 -13.50 4.80 18.13
N ALA A 103 -12.32 4.57 18.71
CA ALA A 103 -12.01 4.94 20.09
C ALA A 103 -12.09 6.46 20.36
N GLN A 104 -12.06 7.27 19.30
CA GLN A 104 -12.27 8.73 19.36
C GLN A 104 -13.66 9.15 18.86
N GLY A 105 -14.53 8.20 18.55
CA GLY A 105 -15.86 8.50 17.98
C GLY A 105 -15.81 9.03 16.55
N ILE A 106 -14.76 8.70 15.80
CA ILE A 106 -14.57 9.15 14.41
C ILE A 106 -14.87 7.98 13.47
N GLU A 107 -15.76 8.21 12.52
CA GLU A 107 -16.03 7.24 11.45
C GLU A 107 -14.85 7.14 10.46
N TYR A 108 -14.47 5.92 10.10
CA TYR A 108 -13.32 5.65 9.24
C TYR A 108 -13.43 6.35 7.88
N LEU A 109 -14.57 6.19 7.19
CA LEU A 109 -14.77 6.76 5.85
C LEU A 109 -14.80 8.29 5.89
N ASP A 110 -15.44 8.87 6.90
CA ASP A 110 -15.49 10.32 7.10
C ASP A 110 -14.10 10.89 7.34
N PHE A 111 -13.26 10.16 8.09
CA PHE A 111 -11.88 10.56 8.31
C PHE A 111 -11.07 10.59 7.00
N ILE A 112 -11.10 9.52 6.22
CA ILE A 112 -10.37 9.46 4.94
C ILE A 112 -10.91 10.50 3.97
N LYS A 113 -12.23 10.62 3.88
CA LYS A 113 -12.88 11.57 2.99
C LYS A 113 -12.46 12.99 3.28
N SER A 114 -12.63 13.45 4.52
CA SER A 114 -12.36 14.84 4.91
C SER A 114 -10.88 15.19 4.93
N ASN A 115 -9.98 14.23 5.18
CA ASN A 115 -8.56 14.49 5.35
C ASN A 115 -7.70 14.20 4.12
N LEU A 116 -8.22 13.41 3.17
CA LEU A 116 -7.50 13.06 1.95
C LEU A 116 -8.35 13.30 0.71
N ILE A 117 -9.43 12.58 0.54
CA ILE A 117 -10.19 12.47 -0.70
C ILE A 117 -10.70 13.84 -1.18
N ASP A 118 -11.43 14.55 -0.33
CA ASP A 118 -12.00 15.87 -0.64
C ASP A 118 -10.89 16.91 -0.84
N LYS A 119 -9.82 16.85 -0.03
CA LYS A 119 -8.71 17.80 -0.09
C LYS A 119 -7.94 17.73 -1.41
N ILE A 120 -7.70 16.53 -1.94
CA ILE A 120 -7.02 16.36 -3.23
C ILE A 120 -7.99 16.29 -4.41
N GLY A 121 -9.28 16.51 -4.15
CA GLY A 121 -10.32 16.64 -5.19
C GLY A 121 -10.65 15.34 -5.92
N ILE A 122 -10.51 14.19 -5.29
CA ILE A 122 -11.00 12.90 -5.80
C ILE A 122 -12.52 12.90 -5.73
N LYS A 123 -13.18 12.62 -6.86
CA LYS A 123 -14.65 12.71 -6.95
C LYS A 123 -15.34 11.39 -7.26
N ASN A 124 -14.63 10.48 -7.91
CA ASN A 124 -15.22 9.23 -8.43
C ASN A 124 -14.40 8.05 -7.89
N SER A 125 -14.61 7.74 -6.62
CA SER A 125 -13.97 6.60 -5.97
C SER A 125 -14.99 5.78 -5.20
N ILE A 126 -14.77 4.47 -5.19
CA ILE A 126 -15.51 3.49 -4.41
C ILE A 126 -14.53 2.80 -3.48
N PHE A 127 -14.89 2.71 -2.23
CA PHE A 127 -14.15 2.00 -1.19
C PHE A 127 -15.00 0.83 -0.73
N GLU A 128 -14.43 -0.36 -0.74
CA GLU A 128 -15.13 -1.54 -0.24
C GLU A 128 -14.70 -1.88 1.19
N PHE A 129 -15.65 -2.41 1.92
CA PHE A 129 -15.49 -2.84 3.31
C PHE A 129 -15.90 -4.29 3.42
N ASP A 130 -15.22 -5.05 4.26
CA ASP A 130 -15.62 -6.39 4.60
C ASP A 130 -16.84 -6.40 5.55
N ASN A 131 -17.31 -7.58 5.93
CA ASN A 131 -18.50 -7.70 6.78
C ASN A 131 -18.26 -7.22 8.22
N SER A 132 -17.01 -7.09 8.65
CA SER A 132 -16.64 -6.48 9.94
C SER A 132 -16.72 -4.95 9.89
N GLY A 133 -16.95 -4.36 8.72
CA GLY A 133 -16.90 -2.93 8.47
C GLY A 133 -15.47 -2.38 8.43
N THR A 134 -14.48 -3.24 8.20
CA THR A 134 -13.08 -2.85 7.99
C THR A 134 -12.84 -2.58 6.50
N PHE A 135 -12.19 -1.45 6.19
CA PHE A 135 -11.81 -1.12 4.82
C PHE A 135 -10.85 -2.17 4.25
N ILE A 136 -11.15 -2.70 3.06
CA ILE A 136 -10.30 -3.66 2.37
C ILE A 136 -9.12 -2.90 1.71
N GLY A 137 -8.17 -2.47 2.54
CA GLY A 137 -7.07 -1.61 2.13
C GLY A 137 -6.06 -2.27 1.21
N GLY A 138 -6.04 -3.60 1.18
CA GLY A 138 -5.13 -4.37 0.34
C GLY A 138 -5.49 -4.39 -1.14
N SER A 139 -6.77 -4.09 -1.54
CA SER A 139 -7.18 -4.25 -2.93
C SER A 139 -8.35 -3.38 -3.40
N SER A 140 -9.26 -2.95 -2.56
CA SER A 140 -10.60 -2.53 -2.99
C SER A 140 -10.83 -1.02 -2.98
N ILE A 141 -9.98 -0.28 -3.69
CA ILE A 141 -10.25 1.10 -4.10
C ILE A 141 -10.45 1.12 -5.62
N PHE A 142 -11.59 1.64 -6.07
CA PHE A 142 -11.87 1.85 -7.47
C PHE A 142 -11.98 3.36 -7.73
N ALA A 143 -11.23 3.85 -8.69
CA ALA A 143 -11.26 5.26 -9.09
C ALA A 143 -10.93 5.39 -10.59
N ASN A 144 -11.26 6.53 -11.18
CA ASN A 144 -10.82 6.80 -12.54
C ASN A 144 -9.32 7.19 -12.59
N ALA A 145 -8.71 7.13 -13.77
CA ALA A 145 -7.28 7.39 -13.93
C ALA A 145 -6.85 8.80 -13.45
N ARG A 146 -7.72 9.81 -13.58
CA ARG A 146 -7.41 11.17 -13.13
C ARG A 146 -7.42 11.29 -11.60
N ASP A 147 -8.31 10.56 -10.93
CA ASP A 147 -8.36 10.55 -9.48
C ASP A 147 -7.16 9.79 -8.90
N TYR A 148 -6.72 8.69 -9.52
CA TYR A 148 -5.45 8.05 -9.19
C TYR A 148 -4.23 8.95 -9.47
N ALA A 149 -4.27 9.73 -10.55
CA ALA A 149 -3.21 10.70 -10.83
C ALA A 149 -3.14 11.82 -9.77
N ARG A 150 -4.28 12.24 -9.19
CA ARG A 150 -4.30 13.19 -8.05
C ARG A 150 -3.60 12.63 -6.83
N PHE A 151 -3.83 11.36 -6.53
CA PHE A 151 -3.11 10.67 -5.46
C PHE A 151 -1.60 10.63 -5.75
N GLY A 152 -1.19 10.23 -6.96
CA GLY A 152 0.22 10.27 -7.37
C GLY A 152 0.82 11.68 -7.31
N TYR A 153 0.06 12.71 -7.68
CA TYR A 153 0.51 14.10 -7.64
C TYR A 153 0.78 14.58 -6.22
N LEU A 154 -0.03 14.18 -5.24
CA LEU A 154 0.24 14.48 -3.83
C LEU A 154 1.63 13.97 -3.41
N TYR A 155 2.00 12.76 -3.83
CA TYR A 155 3.31 12.18 -3.55
C TYR A 155 4.44 12.87 -4.35
N LEU A 156 4.18 13.23 -5.60
CA LEU A 156 5.13 13.96 -6.44
C LEU A 156 5.47 15.35 -5.87
N ARG A 157 4.51 15.96 -5.18
CA ARG A 157 4.64 17.29 -4.53
C ARG A 157 5.01 17.19 -3.04
N ASP A 158 5.70 16.12 -2.63
CA ASP A 158 6.16 15.94 -1.26
C ASP A 158 5.06 16.08 -0.21
N GLY A 159 3.85 15.65 -0.53
CA GLY A 159 2.69 15.70 0.37
C GLY A 159 1.99 17.06 0.45
N LEU A 160 2.34 17.99 -0.42
CA LEU A 160 1.66 19.29 -0.55
C LEU A 160 0.56 19.24 -1.62
N TRP A 161 -0.56 19.86 -1.32
CA TRP A 161 -1.67 20.05 -2.24
C TRP A 161 -2.25 21.44 -2.08
N ASP A 162 -2.22 22.24 -3.14
CA ASP A 162 -2.73 23.63 -3.17
C ASP A 162 -2.23 24.47 -1.97
N GLY A 163 -0.96 24.32 -1.62
CA GLY A 163 -0.30 25.01 -0.50
C GLY A 163 -0.56 24.39 0.89
N GLU A 164 -1.47 23.43 1.01
CA GLU A 164 -1.72 22.69 2.25
C GLU A 164 -0.86 21.42 2.32
N ARG A 165 -0.28 21.14 3.49
CA ARG A 165 0.41 19.89 3.77
C ARG A 165 -0.58 18.82 4.20
N ILE A 166 -0.83 17.86 3.29
CA ILE A 166 -1.74 16.75 3.53
C ILE A 166 -0.99 15.55 4.14
N VAL A 167 0.24 15.32 3.68
CA VAL A 167 1.12 14.26 4.17
C VAL A 167 2.47 14.89 4.52
N SER A 168 3.10 14.47 5.61
CA SER A 168 4.42 14.97 6.00
C SER A 168 5.47 14.64 4.95
N LYS A 169 6.44 15.56 4.78
CA LYS A 169 7.55 15.33 3.84
C LYS A 169 8.38 14.12 4.26
N GLU A 170 8.57 13.93 5.56
CA GLU A 170 9.30 12.81 6.14
C GLU A 170 8.69 11.47 5.74
N TRP A 171 7.35 11.38 5.69
CA TRP A 171 6.64 10.20 5.21
C TRP A 171 6.93 9.92 3.73
N ILE A 172 6.92 10.97 2.90
CA ILE A 172 7.22 10.84 1.46
C ILE A 172 8.67 10.42 1.24
N ASP A 173 9.63 11.03 1.94
CA ASP A 173 11.05 10.70 1.84
C ASP A 173 11.31 9.25 2.27
N ASP A 174 10.66 8.81 3.34
CA ASP A 174 10.74 7.44 3.82
C ASP A 174 10.11 6.45 2.81
N THR A 175 9.00 6.82 2.17
CA THR A 175 8.38 6.01 1.11
C THR A 175 9.31 5.81 -0.10
N ARG A 176 10.17 6.80 -0.42
CA ARG A 176 11.17 6.73 -1.50
C ARG A 176 12.44 5.96 -1.12
N THR A 177 12.58 5.59 0.15
CA THR A 177 13.78 4.91 0.66
C THR A 177 13.49 3.42 0.83
N PRO A 178 14.17 2.52 0.10
CA PRO A 178 13.92 1.09 0.20
C PRO A 178 14.07 0.59 1.64
N ALA A 179 13.08 -0.14 2.11
CA ALA A 179 13.14 -0.76 3.43
C ALA A 179 14.28 -1.78 3.51
N LYS A 180 14.91 -1.88 4.66
CA LYS A 180 15.92 -2.92 4.92
C LYS A 180 15.29 -4.30 4.66
N ASN A 181 16.05 -5.21 4.05
CA ASN A 181 15.61 -6.57 3.69
C ASN A 181 14.49 -6.66 2.63
N SER A 182 14.10 -5.57 1.96
CA SER A 182 13.10 -5.55 0.89
C SER A 182 13.70 -5.81 -0.50
N TYR A 183 14.94 -6.28 -0.60
CA TYR A 183 15.68 -6.42 -1.87
C TYR A 183 15.77 -5.12 -2.68
N GLN A 184 15.72 -3.95 -2.03
CA GLN A 184 15.69 -2.62 -2.65
C GLN A 184 14.42 -2.34 -3.48
N MET A 185 13.34 -3.12 -3.31
CA MET A 185 12.15 -3.06 -4.16
C MET A 185 10.91 -2.45 -3.51
N TYR A 186 10.92 -2.23 -2.18
CA TYR A 186 9.66 -1.91 -1.49
C TYR A 186 9.89 -1.02 -0.28
N SER A 187 8.98 -0.08 -0.04
CA SER A 187 8.87 0.70 1.19
C SER A 187 7.47 1.29 1.36
N ASN A 188 6.93 1.25 2.55
CA ASN A 188 5.67 1.92 2.94
C ASN A 188 4.52 1.71 1.92
N GLN A 189 4.29 0.47 1.47
CA GLN A 189 3.26 0.09 0.50
C GLN A 189 3.55 0.55 -0.96
N PHE A 190 4.75 1.02 -1.26
CA PHE A 190 5.16 1.35 -2.61
C PHE A 190 6.28 0.45 -3.11
N TRP A 191 6.20 0.15 -4.39
CA TRP A 191 7.25 -0.54 -5.13
C TRP A 191 8.28 0.45 -5.66
N MET A 192 9.49 -0.05 -5.87
CA MET A 192 10.61 0.68 -6.48
C MET A 192 11.19 -0.11 -7.65
N PRO A 193 11.81 0.57 -8.63
CA PRO A 193 12.41 -0.12 -9.76
C PRO A 193 13.50 -1.09 -9.32
N HIS A 194 13.43 -2.28 -9.89
CA HIS A 194 14.48 -3.28 -9.74
C HIS A 194 15.02 -3.69 -11.11
N PRO A 195 16.35 -3.74 -11.31
CA PRO A 195 16.95 -3.96 -12.63
C PRO A 195 16.51 -5.24 -13.34
N ALA A 196 16.06 -6.25 -12.58
CA ALA A 196 15.61 -7.52 -13.14
C ALA A 196 14.15 -7.47 -13.65
N PHE A 197 13.29 -6.61 -13.07
CA PHE A 197 11.84 -6.66 -13.30
C PHE A 197 11.26 -5.38 -13.92
N THR A 198 11.94 -4.25 -13.79
CA THR A 198 11.41 -2.95 -14.24
C THR A 198 12.43 -2.19 -15.09
N ARG A 199 12.89 -2.86 -16.14
CA ARG A 199 13.89 -2.29 -17.06
C ARG A 199 13.36 -1.03 -17.73
N GLY A 200 14.22 -0.01 -17.81
CA GLY A 200 13.91 1.24 -18.51
C GLY A 200 13.19 2.31 -17.67
N LEU A 201 12.69 2.00 -16.48
CA LEU A 201 12.16 3.03 -15.59
C LEU A 201 13.27 3.90 -15.01
N PRO A 202 13.06 5.22 -14.86
CA PRO A 202 13.96 6.09 -14.11
C PRO A 202 14.21 5.58 -12.68
N LYS A 203 15.44 5.72 -12.20
CA LYS A 203 15.85 5.12 -10.91
C LYS A 203 15.12 5.68 -9.69
N ASP A 204 14.63 6.90 -9.77
CA ASP A 204 13.89 7.58 -8.72
C ASP A 204 12.36 7.36 -8.80
N THR A 205 11.91 6.50 -9.73
CA THR A 205 10.51 6.08 -9.79
C THR A 205 10.13 5.31 -8.54
N TYR A 206 8.94 5.56 -8.01
CA TYR A 206 8.27 4.67 -7.06
C TYR A 206 6.80 4.57 -7.44
N TYR A 207 6.17 3.46 -7.12
CA TYR A 207 4.87 3.20 -7.71
C TYR A 207 3.96 2.30 -6.87
N ALA A 208 2.66 2.55 -6.94
CA ALA A 208 1.65 1.59 -6.53
C ALA A 208 1.37 0.64 -7.70
N ALA A 209 1.28 -0.66 -7.40
CA ALA A 209 0.95 -1.70 -8.35
C ALA A 209 -0.21 -2.54 -7.83
N GLY A 210 -1.24 -2.71 -8.66
CA GLY A 210 -2.39 -3.54 -8.39
C GLY A 210 -2.48 -4.72 -9.35
N PHE A 211 -3.26 -5.71 -8.95
CA PHE A 211 -3.48 -6.94 -9.72
C PHE A 211 -3.93 -6.63 -11.16
N GLY A 212 -3.43 -7.40 -12.12
CA GLY A 212 -3.76 -7.26 -13.53
C GLY A 212 -3.13 -6.02 -14.20
N GLY A 213 -2.03 -5.50 -13.64
CA GLY A 213 -1.26 -4.41 -14.25
C GLY A 213 -1.85 -3.03 -14.04
N GLN A 214 -2.46 -2.75 -12.90
CA GLN A 214 -2.86 -1.41 -12.50
C GLN A 214 -1.65 -0.67 -11.93
N TYR A 215 -1.33 0.51 -12.42
CA TYR A 215 -0.15 1.24 -11.99
C TYR A 215 -0.41 2.73 -11.75
N ILE A 216 0.21 3.25 -10.70
CA ILE A 216 0.40 4.69 -10.48
C ILE A 216 1.91 4.89 -10.30
N LEU A 217 2.62 5.29 -11.36
CA LEU A 217 4.05 5.59 -11.29
C LEU A 217 4.26 7.07 -11.00
N ILE A 218 5.17 7.35 -10.08
CA ILE A 218 5.58 8.69 -9.68
C ILE A 218 7.05 8.83 -10.00
N ILE A 219 7.41 9.80 -10.85
CA ILE A 219 8.74 9.97 -11.42
C ILE A 219 9.24 11.38 -11.13
N PRO A 220 9.89 11.61 -9.97
CA PRO A 220 10.30 12.95 -9.56
C PRO A 220 11.24 13.65 -10.55
N SER A 221 12.25 12.94 -11.07
CA SER A 221 13.23 13.49 -12.02
C SER A 221 12.62 14.01 -13.33
N LYS A 222 11.38 13.60 -13.65
CA LYS A 222 10.67 14.00 -14.86
C LYS A 222 9.43 14.85 -14.58
N ASP A 223 9.19 15.18 -13.33
CA ASP A 223 7.96 15.85 -12.91
C ASP A 223 6.70 15.17 -13.50
N MET A 224 6.67 13.85 -13.49
CA MET A 224 5.71 13.05 -14.23
C MET A 224 4.98 12.03 -13.35
N ILE A 225 3.70 11.82 -13.67
CA ILE A 225 2.90 10.73 -13.15
C ILE A 225 2.36 9.94 -14.35
N VAL A 226 2.46 8.62 -14.26
CA VAL A 226 1.83 7.74 -15.24
C VAL A 226 0.82 6.85 -14.52
N VAL A 227 -0.43 6.90 -14.97
CA VAL A 227 -1.49 6.01 -14.49
C VAL A 227 -1.87 5.06 -15.61
N ARG A 228 -1.79 3.79 -15.33
CA ARG A 228 -2.32 2.75 -16.21
C ARG A 228 -3.44 2.02 -15.50
N LEU A 229 -4.59 1.96 -16.15
CA LEU A 229 -5.73 1.11 -15.79
C LEU A 229 -6.00 0.16 -16.95
N GLY A 230 -6.14 -1.10 -16.67
CA GLY A 230 -6.39 -2.11 -17.70
C GLY A 230 -6.15 -3.51 -17.14
N GLU A 231 -6.59 -4.51 -17.87
CA GLU A 231 -6.43 -5.89 -17.50
C GLU A 231 -5.35 -6.53 -18.38
N THR A 232 -4.23 -6.89 -17.75
CA THR A 232 -3.15 -7.65 -18.39
C THR A 232 -2.63 -8.64 -17.38
N TYR A 233 -2.92 -9.90 -17.60
CA TYR A 233 -2.59 -10.96 -16.66
C TYR A 233 -1.27 -11.62 -17.01
N MET A 234 -0.37 -11.78 -16.03
CA MET A 234 0.94 -12.45 -16.12
C MET A 234 1.90 -11.88 -17.20
N GLU A 235 1.75 -10.60 -17.57
CA GLU A 235 2.63 -9.92 -18.53
C GLU A 235 3.12 -8.56 -17.99
N ASP A 236 3.33 -8.45 -16.68
CA ASP A 236 3.73 -7.21 -16.02
C ASP A 236 5.01 -6.61 -16.61
N ASP A 237 5.97 -7.46 -17.00
CA ASP A 237 7.22 -7.01 -17.63
C ASP A 237 6.93 -6.25 -18.94
N LYS A 238 6.03 -6.75 -19.79
CA LYS A 238 5.65 -6.08 -21.04
C LYS A 238 4.90 -4.78 -20.79
N VAL A 239 4.07 -4.75 -19.75
CA VAL A 239 3.37 -3.52 -19.35
C VAL A 239 4.39 -2.45 -18.95
N ILE A 240 5.38 -2.80 -18.14
CA ILE A 240 6.43 -1.89 -17.71
C ILE A 240 7.32 -1.46 -18.88
N GLU A 241 7.66 -2.35 -19.81
CA GLU A 241 8.42 -2.02 -21.03
C GLU A 241 7.66 -0.96 -21.86
N ASN A 242 6.38 -1.18 -22.14
CA ASN A 242 5.55 -0.21 -22.87
C ASN A 242 5.46 1.14 -22.16
N ILE A 243 5.31 1.15 -20.83
CA ILE A 243 5.31 2.38 -20.03
C ILE A 243 6.67 3.08 -20.16
N SER A 244 7.78 2.36 -20.10
CA SER A 244 9.13 2.89 -20.22
C SER A 244 9.38 3.53 -21.60
N GLU A 245 8.88 2.91 -22.67
CA GLU A 245 8.93 3.49 -24.03
C GLU A 245 8.14 4.79 -24.13
N ILE A 246 6.94 4.83 -23.53
CA ILE A 246 6.13 6.07 -23.48
C ILE A 246 6.87 7.16 -22.73
N ILE A 247 7.45 6.85 -21.56
CA ILE A 247 8.23 7.81 -20.77
C ILE A 247 9.41 8.35 -21.59
N SER A 248 10.15 7.48 -22.28
CA SER A 248 11.31 7.87 -23.09
C SER A 248 10.95 8.78 -24.27
N TYR A 249 9.74 8.64 -24.82
CA TYR A 249 9.26 9.50 -25.90
C TYR A 249 9.15 10.96 -25.46
N PHE A 250 8.81 11.21 -24.20
CA PHE A 250 8.72 12.57 -23.67
C PHE A 250 10.10 13.18 -23.38
N ASP A 251 11.15 12.36 -23.14
CA ASP A 251 12.52 12.85 -22.92
C ASP A 251 13.10 13.57 -24.16
N ASN A 252 12.67 13.19 -25.35
CA ASN A 252 13.17 13.73 -26.60
C ASN A 252 12.44 15.01 -27.05
N ARG A 253 11.51 15.56 -26.24
CA ARG A 253 10.66 16.70 -26.59
C ARG A 253 10.71 17.87 -25.62
N ILE A 254 11.43 17.73 -24.53
CA ILE A 254 11.72 18.78 -23.53
C ILE A 254 13.19 19.19 -23.66
#